data_97f7d5e53d7179fd1afc6d0605c50b94
#
_entry.id   97f7d5e53d7179fd1afc6d0605c50b94
#
_cell.length_a   1.000
_cell.length_b   1.000
_cell.length_c   1.000
_cell.angle_alpha   90.00
_cell.angle_beta   90.00
_cell.angle_gamma   90.00
#
_symmetry.space_group_name_H-M   'P 1'
#
loop_
_entity.id
_entity.type
_entity.pdbx_description
1 polymer ?
#
loop_
_entity_poly.entity_id
_entity_poly.type
_entity_poly.pdbx_seq_one_letter_code
_entity_poly.pdbx_strand_id
1 'polypeptide(L)'
;TGALWCSVNERDWLGDNLVPDYITHVTEGGFYGWPWFYTGGHWDPRHQGKHPELKNKVIVPDVLLQAHTASLQMTFYDGSQFPAEYKGDIFASQHGSWNRSVRSGYEVVRVPLKNGKASGIYQDFLTGFLTPAGDVWGRPVGVATAPDGSLLVSDDGSGSVWRVSYTGSR
;
A
#
# COMPACT_ATOMS: atom_id res chain seq x y z
N THR A 1 9.07 -17.59 1.06
CA THR A 1 10.39 -17.20 0.54
C THR A 1 11.32 -16.67 1.62
N GLY A 2 10.81 -16.23 2.78
CA GLY A 2 11.57 -15.58 3.84
C GLY A 2 11.98 -14.13 3.53
N ALA A 3 11.55 -13.56 2.41
CA ALA A 3 11.82 -12.16 2.09
C ALA A 3 11.01 -11.23 2.99
N LEU A 4 11.64 -10.16 3.47
CA LEU A 4 10.98 -9.09 4.21
C LEU A 4 10.30 -8.14 3.22
N TRP A 5 9.05 -7.80 3.50
CA TRP A 5 8.29 -6.81 2.74
C TRP A 5 7.80 -5.69 3.65
N CYS A 6 7.65 -4.51 3.11
CA CYS A 6 7.08 -3.37 3.82
C CYS A 6 6.10 -2.58 2.95
N SER A 7 5.15 -1.97 3.61
CA SER A 7 4.29 -0.90 3.12
C SER A 7 4.82 0.42 3.65
N VAL A 8 4.92 1.42 2.82
CA VAL A 8 5.51 2.72 3.16
C VAL A 8 4.56 3.84 2.81
N ASN A 9 4.24 4.63 3.84
CA ASN A 9 3.56 5.90 3.71
C ASN A 9 4.63 6.98 3.47
N GLU A 10 4.65 7.54 2.29
CA GLU A 10 5.67 8.49 1.84
C GLU A 10 5.39 9.93 2.31
N ARG A 11 6.30 10.82 1.98
CA ARG A 11 6.33 12.22 2.42
C ARG A 11 5.23 13.07 1.80
N ASP A 12 4.85 14.10 2.55
CA ASP A 12 3.85 15.09 2.15
C ASP A 12 4.47 16.39 1.58
N TRP A 13 3.62 17.28 1.13
CA TRP A 13 3.92 18.67 0.72
C TRP A 13 4.70 18.81 -0.58
N LEU A 14 4.60 17.83 -1.48
CA LEU A 14 5.13 17.92 -2.85
C LEU A 14 4.01 17.94 -3.92
N GLY A 15 2.79 18.27 -3.51
CA GLY A 15 1.60 18.33 -4.36
C GLY A 15 0.80 17.03 -4.35
N ASP A 16 -0.34 17.04 -5.02
CA ASP A 16 -1.34 15.93 -4.99
C ASP A 16 -0.82 14.58 -5.47
N ASN A 17 0.15 14.58 -6.38
CA ASN A 17 0.59 13.37 -7.07
C ASN A 17 2.00 12.90 -6.66
N LEU A 18 2.61 13.57 -5.66
CA LEU A 18 3.94 13.26 -5.15
C LEU A 18 3.95 13.28 -3.61
N VAL A 19 4.62 12.31 -2.98
CA VAL A 19 5.35 11.16 -3.53
C VAL A 19 4.45 9.95 -3.48
N PRO A 20 4.49 9.03 -4.45
CA PRO A 20 3.75 7.77 -4.37
C PRO A 20 4.11 7.00 -3.10
N ASP A 21 3.10 6.55 -2.37
CA ASP A 21 3.28 5.48 -1.37
C ASP A 21 3.72 4.21 -2.08
N TYR A 22 4.22 3.22 -1.37
CA TYR A 22 4.68 2.02 -2.03
C TYR A 22 4.67 0.76 -1.17
N ILE A 23 4.69 -0.38 -1.86
CA ILE A 23 4.92 -1.70 -1.27
C ILE A 23 6.16 -2.28 -1.94
N THR A 24 7.09 -2.82 -1.16
CA THR A 24 8.33 -3.37 -1.70
C THR A 24 8.90 -4.49 -0.84
N HIS A 25 9.63 -5.42 -1.48
CA HIS A 25 10.53 -6.28 -0.72
C HIS A 25 11.76 -5.49 -0.28
N VAL A 26 12.24 -5.76 0.92
CA VAL A 26 13.38 -5.04 1.50
C VAL A 26 14.66 -5.76 1.10
N THR A 27 15.55 -5.04 0.41
CA THR A 27 16.89 -5.50 0.06
C THR A 27 17.87 -5.10 1.15
N GLU A 28 18.70 -6.04 1.60
CA GLU A 28 19.74 -5.75 2.60
C GLU A 28 20.69 -4.65 2.10
N GLY A 29 20.91 -3.63 2.93
CA GLY A 29 21.70 -2.45 2.57
C GLY A 29 21.06 -1.56 1.50
N GLY A 30 19.82 -1.84 1.11
CA GLY A 30 19.08 -1.09 0.09
C GLY A 30 18.75 0.34 0.53
N PHE A 31 18.84 1.28 -0.41
CA PHE A 31 18.51 2.69 -0.21
C PHE A 31 17.34 3.09 -1.10
N TYR A 32 16.22 3.46 -0.49
CA TYR A 32 14.98 3.83 -1.19
C TYR A 32 14.77 5.34 -1.31
N GLY A 33 15.76 6.14 -0.93
CA GLY A 33 15.84 7.57 -1.24
C GLY A 33 15.65 8.51 -0.06
N TRP A 34 14.87 8.16 0.95
CA TRP A 34 14.62 9.05 2.10
C TRP A 34 15.91 9.46 2.82
N PRO A 35 16.08 10.74 3.19
CA PRO A 35 15.20 11.88 2.93
C PRO A 35 15.53 12.65 1.64
N TRP A 36 16.61 12.29 0.93
CA TRP A 36 17.22 13.10 -0.14
C TRP A 36 16.53 12.95 -1.49
N PHE A 37 16.03 11.75 -1.76
CA PHE A 37 15.47 11.35 -3.05
C PHE A 37 14.13 10.64 -2.86
N TYR A 38 13.42 10.47 -3.96
CA TYR A 38 12.24 9.61 -4.09
C TYR A 38 12.23 8.96 -5.48
N THR A 39 11.53 7.86 -5.60
CA THR A 39 11.19 7.13 -6.82
C THR A 39 12.24 7.24 -7.93
N GLY A 40 13.33 6.45 -7.84
CA GLY A 40 14.35 6.37 -8.89
C GLY A 40 15.33 7.56 -8.94
N GLY A 41 15.58 8.22 -7.84
CA GLY A 41 16.63 9.24 -7.72
C GLY A 41 16.17 10.65 -8.12
N HIS A 42 14.88 10.94 -8.04
CA HIS A 42 14.38 12.32 -8.07
C HIS A 42 14.72 13.01 -6.76
N TRP A 43 15.38 14.17 -6.81
CA TRP A 43 15.65 14.94 -5.61
C TRP A 43 14.36 15.46 -4.97
N ASP A 44 14.27 15.31 -3.65
CA ASP A 44 13.34 16.14 -2.89
C ASP A 44 13.75 17.61 -3.06
N PRO A 45 12.85 18.51 -3.50
CA PRO A 45 13.18 19.92 -3.72
C PRO A 45 13.77 20.62 -2.49
N ARG A 46 13.39 20.17 -1.27
CA ARG A 46 13.91 20.69 0.01
C ARG A 46 15.37 20.31 0.25
N HIS A 47 15.88 19.33 -0.50
CA HIS A 47 17.22 18.78 -0.38
C HIS A 47 18.01 18.82 -1.69
N GLN A 48 17.60 19.67 -2.63
CA GLN A 48 18.22 19.79 -3.95
C GLN A 48 19.75 19.92 -3.85
N GLY A 49 20.47 19.09 -4.59
CA GLY A 49 21.92 19.07 -4.66
C GLY A 49 22.65 18.40 -3.49
N LYS A 50 21.91 17.93 -2.45
CA LYS A 50 22.52 17.19 -1.33
C LYS A 50 22.72 15.73 -1.69
N HIS A 51 23.84 15.15 -1.28
CA HIS A 51 24.17 13.73 -1.45
C HIS A 51 24.08 13.21 -2.90
N PRO A 52 24.69 13.91 -3.90
CA PRO A 52 24.61 13.50 -5.29
C PRO A 52 25.18 12.08 -5.54
N GLU A 53 26.09 11.61 -4.69
CA GLU A 53 26.69 10.27 -4.74
C GLU A 53 25.66 9.14 -4.45
N LEU A 54 24.53 9.47 -3.85
CA LEU A 54 23.46 8.50 -3.55
C LEU A 54 22.41 8.40 -4.66
N LYS A 55 22.35 9.37 -5.57
CA LYS A 55 21.30 9.46 -6.60
C LYS A 55 21.08 8.17 -7.37
N ASN A 56 22.18 7.57 -7.83
CA ASN A 56 22.15 6.36 -8.65
C ASN A 56 22.06 5.06 -7.81
N LYS A 57 21.97 5.19 -6.47
CA LYS A 57 21.81 4.06 -5.55
C LYS A 57 20.37 3.86 -5.12
N VAL A 58 19.48 4.79 -5.49
CA VAL A 58 18.06 4.73 -5.09
C VAL A 58 17.38 3.56 -5.78
N ILE A 59 16.87 2.63 -4.98
CA ILE A 59 16.06 1.51 -5.45
C ILE A 59 14.64 2.02 -5.71
N VAL A 60 14.09 1.69 -6.89
CA VAL A 60 12.69 1.90 -7.18
C VAL A 60 11.90 0.79 -6.50
N PRO A 61 10.88 1.11 -5.69
CA PRO A 61 10.03 0.09 -5.05
C PRO A 61 9.30 -0.80 -6.06
N ASP A 62 8.93 -2.02 -5.62
CA ASP A 62 8.27 -2.99 -6.50
C ASP A 62 6.89 -2.53 -6.97
N VAL A 63 6.11 -1.87 -6.13
CA VAL A 63 4.77 -1.39 -6.46
C VAL A 63 4.60 0.03 -5.93
N LEU A 64 4.40 0.96 -6.85
CA LEU A 64 4.04 2.33 -6.51
C LEU A 64 2.52 2.41 -6.36
N LEU A 65 2.08 2.95 -5.24
CA LEU A 65 0.68 3.23 -4.95
C LEU A 65 0.37 4.68 -5.31
N GLN A 66 -0.88 5.05 -5.29
CA GLN A 66 -1.25 6.46 -5.43
C GLN A 66 -0.66 7.28 -4.28
N ALA A 67 -0.22 8.51 -4.55
CA ALA A 67 0.34 9.39 -3.53
C ALA A 67 -0.69 9.71 -2.45
N HIS A 68 -0.23 9.77 -1.20
CA HIS A 68 -0.99 10.16 -0.02
C HIS A 68 -2.10 9.19 0.40
N THR A 69 -2.10 7.95 -0.10
CA THR A 69 -3.11 6.96 0.32
C THR A 69 -2.91 6.45 1.73
N ALA A 70 -1.77 6.76 2.34
CA ALA A 70 -1.38 6.33 3.68
C ALA A 70 -1.46 4.81 3.82
N SER A 71 -0.67 4.10 3.02
CA SER A 71 -0.59 2.64 3.08
C SER A 71 0.00 2.19 4.40
N LEU A 72 -0.78 1.40 5.18
CA LEU A 72 -0.44 0.99 6.53
C LEU A 72 -0.09 -0.50 6.59
N GLN A 73 -0.92 -1.29 7.30
CA GLN A 73 -0.62 -2.72 7.45
C GLN A 73 -0.88 -3.49 6.16
N MET A 74 -0.03 -4.49 5.91
CA MET A 74 -0.25 -5.48 4.86
C MET A 74 -0.15 -6.91 5.40
N THR A 75 -0.76 -7.85 4.71
CA THR A 75 -0.66 -9.29 4.97
C THR A 75 -0.54 -10.07 3.66
N PHE A 76 0.17 -11.20 3.70
CA PHE A 76 0.09 -12.18 2.61
C PHE A 76 -1.12 -13.07 2.83
N TYR A 77 -1.94 -13.25 1.81
CA TYR A 77 -3.10 -14.11 1.91
C TYR A 77 -2.69 -15.58 1.86
N ASP A 78 -2.82 -16.27 2.96
CA ASP A 78 -2.55 -17.72 3.10
C ASP A 78 -3.81 -18.55 3.28
N GLY A 79 -4.99 -17.90 3.30
CA GLY A 79 -6.29 -18.52 3.43
C GLY A 79 -6.68 -19.40 2.24
N SER A 80 -7.80 -20.11 2.39
CA SER A 80 -8.38 -20.98 1.35
C SER A 80 -9.82 -20.61 0.97
N GLN A 81 -10.35 -19.51 1.50
CA GLN A 81 -11.73 -19.11 1.24
C GLN A 81 -11.86 -18.39 -0.10
N PHE A 82 -10.92 -17.50 -0.42
CA PHE A 82 -10.91 -16.79 -1.70
C PHE A 82 -10.42 -17.69 -2.84
N PRO A 83 -10.70 -17.34 -4.11
CA PRO A 83 -10.20 -18.05 -5.26
C PRO A 83 -8.70 -18.32 -5.20
N ALA A 84 -8.24 -19.44 -5.75
CA ALA A 84 -6.85 -19.89 -5.66
C ALA A 84 -5.83 -18.85 -6.18
N GLU A 85 -6.23 -18.01 -7.10
CA GLU A 85 -5.40 -16.92 -7.65
C GLU A 85 -5.01 -15.83 -6.65
N TYR A 86 -5.73 -15.77 -5.50
CA TYR A 86 -5.43 -14.80 -4.42
C TYR A 86 -4.36 -15.30 -3.47
N LYS A 87 -4.08 -16.61 -3.52
CA LYS A 87 -3.17 -17.23 -2.56
C LYS A 87 -1.73 -16.76 -2.76
N GLY A 88 -1.16 -16.19 -1.71
CA GLY A 88 0.18 -15.61 -1.71
C GLY A 88 0.24 -14.15 -2.12
N ASP A 89 -0.86 -13.55 -2.56
CA ASP A 89 -0.92 -12.12 -2.84
C ASP A 89 -0.89 -11.27 -1.58
N ILE A 90 -0.51 -10.01 -1.71
CA ILE A 90 -0.53 -9.06 -0.61
C ILE A 90 -1.88 -8.33 -0.61
N PHE A 91 -2.46 -8.18 0.59
CA PHE A 91 -3.53 -7.24 0.86
C PHE A 91 -2.99 -6.14 1.76
N ALA A 92 -3.20 -4.88 1.39
CA ALA A 92 -2.71 -3.73 2.14
C ALA A 92 -3.82 -2.72 2.37
N SER A 93 -3.93 -2.23 3.60
CA SER A 93 -4.86 -1.17 3.95
C SER A 93 -4.31 0.19 3.53
N GLN A 94 -5.17 1.03 2.99
CA GLN A 94 -4.92 2.43 2.71
C GLN A 94 -5.84 3.28 3.59
N HIS A 95 -5.24 3.98 4.55
CA HIS A 95 -5.97 4.77 5.55
C HIS A 95 -6.66 6.00 4.94
N GLY A 96 -6.09 6.52 3.84
CA GLY A 96 -6.65 7.62 3.08
C GLY A 96 -5.91 8.94 3.24
N SER A 97 -6.06 9.78 2.24
CA SER A 97 -5.32 11.03 2.10
C SER A 97 -5.90 12.17 2.95
N TRP A 98 -5.01 12.97 3.54
CA TRP A 98 -5.36 14.26 4.12
C TRP A 98 -4.71 15.42 3.34
N ASN A 99 -3.57 15.16 2.69
CA ASN A 99 -2.76 16.15 1.98
C ASN A 99 -2.97 16.03 0.46
N ARG A 100 -4.22 16.15 0.03
CA ARG A 100 -4.61 16.02 -1.38
C ARG A 100 -5.90 16.79 -1.65
N SER A 101 -6.00 17.47 -2.80
CA SER A 101 -7.19 18.25 -3.21
C SER A 101 -8.41 17.33 -3.39
N VAL A 102 -8.20 16.17 -4.02
CA VAL A 102 -9.21 15.12 -4.17
C VAL A 102 -8.76 13.93 -3.35
N ARG A 103 -9.57 13.49 -2.42
CA ARG A 103 -9.27 12.36 -1.52
C ARG A 103 -9.00 11.08 -2.31
N SER A 104 -8.08 10.26 -1.79
CA SER A 104 -7.69 8.96 -2.36
C SER A 104 -7.37 7.97 -1.26
N GLY A 105 -7.32 6.68 -1.60
CA GLY A 105 -7.22 5.61 -0.62
C GLY A 105 -8.56 5.38 0.06
N TYR A 106 -8.57 5.10 1.37
CA TYR A 106 -9.74 4.66 2.12
C TYR A 106 -10.27 3.33 1.60
N GLU A 107 -9.37 2.36 1.49
CA GLU A 107 -9.66 1.08 0.87
C GLU A 107 -8.66 0.00 1.32
N VAL A 108 -8.89 -1.23 0.89
CA VAL A 108 -7.88 -2.28 0.90
C VAL A 108 -7.55 -2.60 -0.55
N VAL A 109 -6.27 -2.64 -0.86
CA VAL A 109 -5.78 -3.02 -2.19
C VAL A 109 -5.19 -4.42 -2.18
N ARG A 110 -5.23 -5.09 -3.34
CA ARG A 110 -4.56 -6.35 -3.62
C ARG A 110 -3.35 -6.09 -4.50
N VAL A 111 -2.20 -6.65 -4.14
CA VAL A 111 -1.00 -6.71 -4.98
C VAL A 111 -0.80 -8.16 -5.43
N PRO A 112 -1.05 -8.48 -6.71
CA PRO A 112 -0.82 -9.82 -7.23
C PRO A 112 0.66 -10.18 -7.23
N LEU A 113 1.00 -11.36 -6.71
CA LEU A 113 2.36 -11.90 -6.72
C LEU A 113 2.45 -13.14 -7.59
N LYS A 114 3.49 -13.21 -8.41
CA LYS A 114 3.83 -14.41 -9.16
C LYS A 114 5.22 -14.89 -8.75
N ASN A 115 5.28 -16.10 -8.18
CA ASN A 115 6.54 -16.67 -7.67
C ASN A 115 7.24 -15.73 -6.65
N GLY A 116 6.46 -15.06 -5.80
CA GLY A 116 6.96 -14.13 -4.78
C GLY A 116 7.45 -12.79 -5.31
N LYS A 117 7.12 -12.43 -6.54
CA LYS A 117 7.47 -11.14 -7.17
C LYS A 117 6.22 -10.39 -7.58
N ALA A 118 6.19 -9.09 -7.28
CA ALA A 118 5.14 -8.19 -7.76
C ALA A 118 5.40 -7.79 -9.23
N SER A 119 4.32 -7.50 -9.95
CA SER A 119 4.38 -7.04 -11.35
C SER A 119 4.38 -5.53 -11.51
N GLY A 120 4.41 -4.78 -10.40
CA GLY A 120 4.31 -3.32 -10.40
C GLY A 120 2.88 -2.78 -10.39
N ILE A 121 1.87 -3.67 -10.39
CA ILE A 121 0.46 -3.28 -10.37
C ILE A 121 -0.19 -3.63 -9.02
N TYR A 122 -1.25 -2.90 -8.69
CA TYR A 122 -2.19 -3.25 -7.63
C TYR A 122 -3.63 -3.09 -8.13
N GLN A 123 -4.57 -3.61 -7.39
CA GLN A 123 -6.01 -3.63 -7.70
C GLN A 123 -6.79 -3.18 -6.48
N ASP A 124 -7.82 -2.38 -6.69
CA ASP A 124 -8.79 -2.09 -5.63
C ASP A 124 -9.49 -3.41 -5.24
N PHE A 125 -9.60 -3.64 -3.94
CA PHE A 125 -10.20 -4.87 -3.43
C PHE A 125 -11.41 -4.61 -2.55
N LEU A 126 -11.29 -3.81 -1.51
CA LEU A 126 -12.39 -3.41 -0.64
C LEU A 126 -12.50 -1.90 -0.64
N THR A 127 -13.51 -1.40 -1.32
CA THR A 127 -13.76 0.04 -1.52
C THR A 127 -15.08 0.48 -0.90
N GLY A 128 -15.38 1.79 -1.00
CA GLY A 128 -16.66 2.35 -0.58
C GLY A 128 -16.62 3.14 0.71
N PHE A 129 -15.50 3.14 1.44
CA PHE A 129 -15.31 3.96 2.65
C PHE A 129 -15.25 5.47 2.36
N LEU A 130 -14.99 5.84 1.10
CA LEU A 130 -15.11 7.18 0.56
C LEU A 130 -16.33 7.23 -0.35
N THR A 131 -17.29 8.12 -0.07
CA THR A 131 -18.48 8.29 -0.90
C THR A 131 -18.18 9.12 -2.16
N PRO A 132 -19.02 9.04 -3.20
CA PRO A 132 -18.89 9.94 -4.36
C PRO A 132 -19.01 11.44 -4.02
N ALA A 133 -19.64 11.78 -2.91
CA ALA A 133 -19.73 13.16 -2.40
C ALA A 133 -18.45 13.62 -1.68
N GLY A 134 -17.48 12.72 -1.47
CA GLY A 134 -16.23 13.02 -0.77
C GLY A 134 -16.29 12.82 0.76
N ASP A 135 -17.38 12.25 1.28
CA ASP A 135 -17.48 11.93 2.71
C ASP A 135 -16.74 10.63 3.03
N VAL A 136 -15.96 10.66 4.08
CA VAL A 136 -15.25 9.49 4.62
C VAL A 136 -15.98 8.95 5.83
N TRP A 137 -16.40 7.69 5.79
CA TRP A 137 -17.07 7.04 6.90
C TRP A 137 -16.29 5.85 7.49
N GLY A 138 -15.21 5.43 6.85
CA GLY A 138 -14.30 4.42 7.35
C GLY A 138 -12.87 4.67 6.88
N ARG A 139 -11.90 4.21 7.69
CA ARG A 139 -10.46 4.35 7.43
C ARG A 139 -9.76 3.05 7.78
N PRO A 140 -9.48 2.18 6.79
CA PRO A 140 -8.78 0.92 7.00
C PRO A 140 -7.39 1.10 7.59
N VAL A 141 -7.06 0.33 8.64
CA VAL A 141 -5.76 0.38 9.35
C VAL A 141 -5.03 -0.95 9.27
N GLY A 142 -5.66 -1.99 9.79
CA GLY A 142 -5.09 -3.33 9.85
C GLY A 142 -5.78 -4.28 8.90
N VAL A 143 -5.03 -5.26 8.39
CA VAL A 143 -5.56 -6.35 7.56
C VAL A 143 -4.93 -7.67 7.97
N ALA A 144 -5.74 -8.71 8.18
CA ALA A 144 -5.29 -10.03 8.59
C ALA A 144 -6.16 -11.15 8.01
N THR A 145 -5.58 -12.30 7.74
CA THR A 145 -6.33 -13.51 7.37
C THR A 145 -6.87 -14.19 8.63
N ALA A 146 -8.18 -14.40 8.68
CA ALA A 146 -8.83 -15.16 9.75
C ALA A 146 -8.62 -16.68 9.56
N PRO A 147 -8.80 -17.50 10.61
CA PRO A 147 -8.62 -18.96 10.52
C PRO A 147 -9.52 -19.66 9.49
N ASP A 148 -10.67 -19.07 9.17
CA ASP A 148 -11.60 -19.58 8.15
C ASP A 148 -11.26 -19.10 6.73
N GLY A 149 -10.19 -18.30 6.57
CA GLY A 149 -9.73 -17.77 5.29
C GLY A 149 -10.40 -16.46 4.86
N SER A 150 -11.33 -15.88 5.67
CA SER A 150 -11.84 -14.53 5.43
C SER A 150 -10.75 -13.49 5.76
N LEU A 151 -10.89 -12.26 5.23
CA LEU A 151 -10.06 -11.14 5.67
C LEU A 151 -10.79 -10.35 6.77
N LEU A 152 -10.03 -9.96 7.80
CA LEU A 152 -10.45 -9.01 8.81
C LEU A 152 -9.74 -7.68 8.54
N VAL A 153 -10.50 -6.60 8.56
CA VAL A 153 -10.00 -5.24 8.33
C VAL A 153 -10.42 -4.38 9.51
N SER A 154 -9.46 -3.86 10.27
CA SER A 154 -9.76 -2.88 11.31
C SER A 154 -9.92 -1.49 10.71
N ASP A 155 -10.84 -0.71 11.28
CA ASP A 155 -11.24 0.60 10.79
C ASP A 155 -11.36 1.55 11.99
N ASP A 156 -10.48 2.55 12.07
CA ASP A 156 -10.48 3.52 13.16
C ASP A 156 -11.48 4.68 12.95
N GLY A 157 -11.90 4.90 11.69
CA GLY A 157 -12.88 5.92 11.35
C GLY A 157 -14.27 5.58 11.88
N SER A 158 -14.69 4.33 11.75
CA SER A 158 -15.99 3.83 12.24
C SER A 158 -15.91 3.09 13.57
N GLY A 159 -14.70 2.80 14.09
CA GLY A 159 -14.49 1.99 15.29
C GLY A 159 -14.90 0.52 15.10
N SER A 160 -14.78 0.00 13.89
CA SER A 160 -15.27 -1.32 13.48
C SER A 160 -14.14 -2.27 13.09
N VAL A 161 -14.49 -3.57 13.07
CA VAL A 161 -13.70 -4.60 12.38
C VAL A 161 -14.61 -5.24 11.33
N TRP A 162 -14.21 -5.09 10.08
CA TRP A 162 -14.92 -5.65 8.93
C TRP A 162 -14.43 -7.05 8.64
N ARG A 163 -15.36 -7.95 8.31
CA ARG A 163 -15.05 -9.28 7.82
C ARG A 163 -15.45 -9.39 6.36
N VAL A 164 -14.47 -9.69 5.52
CA VAL A 164 -14.66 -9.89 4.08
C VAL A 164 -14.62 -11.38 3.78
N SER A 165 -15.74 -11.92 3.29
CA SER A 165 -15.90 -13.34 2.98
C SER A 165 -16.24 -13.52 1.51
N TYR A 166 -15.67 -14.56 0.87
CA TYR A 166 -16.03 -14.93 -0.49
C TYR A 166 -17.28 -15.80 -0.48
N THR A 167 -18.31 -15.38 -1.23
CA THR A 167 -19.62 -16.09 -1.32
C THR A 167 -19.89 -16.66 -2.70
N GLY A 168 -18.92 -16.58 -3.63
CA GLY A 168 -19.06 -17.18 -4.97
C GLY A 168 -19.03 -18.70 -4.95
N SER A 169 -19.53 -19.32 -6.03
CA SER A 169 -19.38 -20.76 -6.23
C SER A 169 -17.89 -21.12 -6.38
N ARG A 170 -17.47 -22.15 -5.68
CA ARG A 170 -16.14 -22.77 -5.82
C ARG A 170 -16.03 -23.47 -7.16
#